data_95bb0ece94a26f1c8a72ddb602428628
#
_entry.id   95bb0ece94a26f1c8a72ddb602428628
#
_cell.length_a   1.000
_cell.length_b   1.000
_cell.length_c   1.000
_cell.angle_alpha   90.00
_cell.angle_beta   90.00
_cell.angle_gamma   90.00
#
_symmetry.space_group_name_H-M   'P 1'
#
loop_
_entity.id
_entity.type
_entity.pdbx_description
1 polymer ?
#
loop_
_entity_poly.entity_id
_entity_poly.type
_entity_poly.pdbx_seq_one_letter_code
_entity_poly.pdbx_strand_id
1 'polypeptide(L)'
;MCHQSVSLTARHLEEFGIATVVIGSAMDIVTHCNVPRYLHNDLPLGNPLGSPGDRETQLESVLSALQLAISAEHSVVQVSDAAWKGDGQWKENYNKVDQSNRQALLRLGQENRKKRAENKARGLAR
;
A
#
# COMPACT_ATOMS: atom_id res chain seq x y z
N MET A 1 4.68 -6.44 3.95
CA MET A 1 6.14 -6.13 3.90
C MET A 1 6.46 -4.80 3.18
N CYS A 2 5.83 -4.46 2.03
CA CYS A 2 6.14 -3.19 1.34
C CYS A 2 5.85 -1.93 2.20
N HIS A 3 4.75 -1.90 2.95
CA HIS A 3 4.42 -0.78 3.85
C HIS A 3 5.49 -0.53 4.92
N GLN A 4 6.00 -1.60 5.53
CA GLN A 4 7.09 -1.49 6.50
C GLN A 4 8.39 -1.00 5.86
N SER A 5 8.76 -1.57 4.71
CA SER A 5 10.00 -1.20 4.02
C SER A 5 9.98 0.26 3.56
N VAL A 6 8.89 0.74 2.96
CA VAL A 6 8.78 2.14 2.53
C VAL A 6 8.79 3.09 3.73
N SER A 7 8.14 2.71 4.83
CA SER A 7 8.13 3.52 6.05
C SER A 7 9.51 3.67 6.67
N LEU A 8 10.28 2.58 6.76
CA LEU A 8 11.65 2.62 7.25
C LEU A 8 12.57 3.42 6.33
N THR A 9 12.39 3.29 4.99
CA THR A 9 13.13 4.10 4.02
C THR A 9 12.81 5.58 4.17
N ALA A 10 11.53 5.95 4.32
CA ALA A 10 11.12 7.33 4.52
C ALA A 10 11.79 7.93 5.78
N ARG A 11 11.75 7.23 6.90
CA ARG A 11 12.42 7.67 8.13
C ARG A 11 13.91 7.88 7.93
N HIS A 12 14.56 6.94 7.27
CA HIS A 12 16.00 7.05 7.01
C HIS A 12 16.33 8.27 6.13
N LEU A 13 15.57 8.53 5.09
CA LEU A 13 15.76 9.72 4.24
C LEU A 13 15.57 11.03 5.02
N GLU A 14 14.60 11.07 5.92
CA GLU A 14 14.36 12.25 6.78
C GLU A 14 15.52 12.52 7.74
N GLU A 15 16.22 11.48 8.21
CA GLU A 15 17.43 11.64 9.01
C GLU A 15 18.54 12.39 8.25
N PHE A 16 18.53 12.34 6.92
CA PHE A 16 19.43 13.08 6.04
C PHE A 16 18.85 14.40 5.52
N GLY A 17 17.74 14.87 6.07
CA GLY A 17 17.09 16.13 5.68
C GLY A 17 16.30 16.06 4.37
N ILE A 18 15.99 14.87 3.88
CA ILE A 18 15.18 14.67 2.66
C ILE A 18 13.72 14.49 3.07
N ALA A 19 12.89 15.48 2.75
CA ALA A 19 11.46 15.42 3.06
C ALA A 19 10.77 14.29 2.30
N THR A 20 9.97 13.50 3.02
CA THR A 20 9.23 12.35 2.47
C THR A 20 7.76 12.38 2.86
N VAL A 21 6.92 11.81 2.01
CA VAL A 21 5.52 11.47 2.34
C VAL A 21 5.27 10.03 1.92
N VAL A 22 4.71 9.24 2.81
CA VAL A 22 4.23 7.89 2.48
C VAL A 22 2.76 7.99 2.10
N ILE A 23 2.39 7.45 0.93
CA ILE A 23 1.00 7.25 0.52
C ILE A 23 0.68 5.77 0.64
N GLY A 24 -0.39 5.42 1.32
CA GLY A 24 -0.70 4.01 1.55
C GLY A 24 -2.09 3.73 2.10
N SER A 25 -2.42 2.44 2.18
CA SER A 25 -3.73 1.94 2.63
C SER A 25 -3.64 1.10 3.92
N ALA A 26 -2.46 0.99 4.54
CA ALA A 26 -2.26 0.21 5.76
C ALA A 26 -1.94 1.14 6.93
N MET A 27 -2.99 1.73 7.49
CA MET A 27 -2.92 2.72 8.58
C MET A 27 -2.10 2.19 9.77
N ASP A 28 -2.43 1.00 10.23
CA ASP A 28 -1.84 0.34 11.40
C ASP A 28 -0.31 0.15 11.24
N ILE A 29 0.13 -0.36 10.10
CA ILE A 29 1.55 -0.63 9.85
C ILE A 29 2.34 0.68 9.74
N VAL A 30 1.84 1.64 8.95
CA VAL A 30 2.56 2.88 8.67
C VAL A 30 2.65 3.77 9.90
N THR A 31 1.57 3.87 10.67
CA THR A 31 1.57 4.62 11.92
C THR A 31 2.46 3.98 12.98
N HIS A 32 2.47 2.64 13.05
CA HIS A 32 3.40 1.92 13.95
C HIS A 32 4.87 2.18 13.60
N CYS A 33 5.19 2.33 12.31
CA CYS A 33 6.54 2.69 11.87
C CYS A 33 6.91 4.16 12.15
N ASN A 34 5.97 4.98 12.58
CA ASN A 34 6.18 6.37 12.98
C ASN A 34 6.85 7.22 11.89
N VAL A 35 6.25 7.21 10.69
CA VAL A 35 6.72 8.05 9.58
C VAL A 35 6.39 9.52 9.82
N PRO A 36 7.20 10.47 9.35
CA PRO A 36 6.95 11.88 9.55
C PRO A 36 5.66 12.37 8.90
N ARG A 37 5.37 11.92 7.66
CA ARG A 37 4.17 12.34 6.92
C ARG A 37 3.52 11.13 6.26
N TYR A 38 2.25 10.95 6.51
CA TYR A 38 1.46 9.87 5.94
C TYR A 38 0.14 10.36 5.37
N LEU A 39 -0.07 10.12 4.07
CA LEU A 39 -1.37 10.26 3.42
C LEU A 39 -2.03 8.89 3.34
N HIS A 40 -3.08 8.70 4.11
CA HIS A 40 -3.86 7.48 4.11
C HIS A 40 -4.98 7.55 3.08
N ASN A 41 -4.93 6.64 2.10
CA ASN A 41 -6.00 6.39 1.16
C ASN A 41 -6.62 5.03 1.50
N ASP A 42 -7.90 5.01 1.87
CA ASP A 42 -8.62 3.78 2.19
C ASP A 42 -9.02 3.02 0.91
N LEU A 43 -8.01 2.51 0.21
CA LEU A 43 -8.10 1.88 -1.10
C LEU A 43 -7.53 0.45 -1.06
N PRO A 44 -7.89 -0.41 -2.03
CA PRO A 44 -7.37 -1.77 -2.11
C PRO A 44 -5.83 -1.81 -2.12
N LEU A 45 -5.25 -2.75 -1.38
CA LEU A 45 -3.80 -2.98 -1.37
C LEU A 45 -3.28 -3.23 -2.80
N GLY A 46 -2.19 -2.54 -3.14
CA GLY A 46 -1.63 -2.55 -4.49
C GLY A 46 -2.05 -1.35 -5.35
N ASN A 47 -3.08 -0.60 -4.93
CA ASN A 47 -3.59 0.59 -5.64
C ASN A 47 -3.73 1.80 -4.69
N PRO A 48 -2.68 2.22 -4.00
CA PRO A 48 -2.78 3.25 -2.96
C PRO A 48 -3.09 4.65 -3.50
N LEU A 49 -2.98 4.88 -4.80
CA LEU A 49 -3.25 6.17 -5.43
C LEU A 49 -4.66 6.28 -6.04
N GLY A 50 -5.35 5.17 -6.26
CA GLY A 50 -6.65 5.15 -6.90
C GLY A 50 -6.84 3.95 -7.84
N SER A 51 -8.01 3.86 -8.44
CA SER A 51 -8.33 2.80 -9.40
C SER A 51 -7.46 2.90 -10.66
N PRO A 52 -7.12 1.78 -11.32
CA PRO A 52 -6.40 1.80 -12.59
C PRO A 52 -7.14 2.67 -13.63
N GLY A 53 -6.43 3.61 -14.25
CA GLY A 53 -6.99 4.55 -15.23
C GLY A 53 -7.76 5.75 -14.65
N ASP A 54 -7.95 5.81 -13.34
CA ASP A 54 -8.56 6.96 -12.66
C ASP A 54 -7.52 8.06 -12.42
N ARG A 55 -7.25 8.81 -13.48
CA ARG A 55 -6.23 9.87 -13.45
C ARG A 55 -6.55 10.99 -12.48
N GLU A 56 -7.81 11.30 -12.29
CA GLU A 56 -8.28 12.38 -11.41
C GLU A 56 -7.91 12.06 -9.95
N THR A 57 -8.41 10.95 -9.41
CA THR A 57 -8.10 10.51 -8.05
C THR A 57 -6.61 10.29 -7.83
N GLN A 58 -5.90 9.75 -8.84
CA GLN A 58 -4.45 9.56 -8.75
C GLN A 58 -3.70 10.88 -8.66
N LEU A 59 -4.10 11.88 -9.47
CA LEU A 59 -3.49 13.21 -9.45
C LEU A 59 -3.78 13.92 -8.13
N GLU A 60 -5.01 13.89 -7.65
CA GLU A 60 -5.41 14.47 -6.36
C GLU A 60 -4.61 13.86 -5.19
N SER A 61 -4.44 12.54 -5.17
CA SER A 61 -3.63 11.86 -4.16
C SER A 61 -2.17 12.36 -4.18
N VAL A 62 -1.58 12.51 -5.36
CA VAL A 62 -0.19 13.01 -5.49
C VAL A 62 -0.09 14.47 -5.08
N LEU A 63 -1.01 15.32 -5.51
CA LEU A 63 -1.01 16.74 -5.16
C LEU A 63 -1.19 16.93 -3.65
N SER A 64 -2.10 16.19 -3.02
CA SER A 64 -2.31 16.20 -1.57
C SER A 64 -1.04 15.79 -0.82
N ALA A 65 -0.35 14.76 -1.30
CA ALA A 65 0.92 14.33 -0.71
C ALA A 65 2.02 15.39 -0.85
N LEU A 66 2.14 16.03 -2.01
CA LEU A 66 3.12 17.11 -2.22
C LEU A 66 2.81 18.32 -1.33
N GLN A 67 1.53 18.67 -1.20
CA GLN A 67 1.12 19.75 -0.31
C GLN A 67 1.44 19.41 1.15
N LEU A 68 1.19 18.17 1.57
CA LEU A 68 1.54 17.68 2.90
C LEU A 68 3.06 17.76 3.16
N ALA A 69 3.88 17.44 2.15
CA ALA A 69 5.34 17.55 2.24
C ALA A 69 5.81 18.99 2.51
N ILE A 70 5.09 19.98 1.96
CA ILE A 70 5.45 21.40 2.07
C ILE A 70 4.90 22.03 3.35
N SER A 71 3.66 21.67 3.74
CA SER A 71 2.92 22.35 4.81
C SER A 71 3.09 21.74 6.20
N ALA A 72 3.50 20.48 6.30
CA ALA A 72 3.57 19.80 7.59
C ALA A 72 4.82 20.19 8.38
N GLU A 73 4.64 20.88 9.47
CA GLU A 73 5.71 21.27 10.41
C GLU A 73 6.05 20.16 11.41
N HIS A 74 5.13 19.20 11.61
CA HIS A 74 5.25 18.09 12.56
C HIS A 74 4.82 16.78 11.91
N SER A 75 5.06 15.67 12.61
CA SER A 75 4.56 14.36 12.16
C SER A 75 3.04 14.38 12.05
N VAL A 76 2.53 13.97 10.88
CA VAL A 76 1.11 14.06 10.55
C VAL A 76 0.61 12.84 9.80
N VAL A 77 -0.59 12.41 10.14
CA VAL A 77 -1.38 11.42 9.39
C VAL A 77 -2.60 12.15 8.84
N GLN A 78 -2.66 12.27 7.53
CA GLN A 78 -3.82 12.83 6.83
C GLN A 78 -4.60 11.70 6.18
N VAL A 79 -5.90 11.67 6.40
CA VAL A 79 -6.82 10.76 5.70
C VAL A 79 -7.42 11.51 4.52
N SER A 80 -7.36 10.92 3.33
CA SER A 80 -7.96 11.49 2.13
C SER A 80 -9.39 10.98 1.91
N ASP A 81 -10.13 11.70 1.08
CA ASP A 81 -11.47 11.30 0.62
C ASP A 81 -11.42 10.43 -0.64
N ALA A 82 -10.24 9.92 -1.02
CA ALA A 82 -10.06 9.09 -2.19
C ALA A 82 -10.96 7.85 -2.12
N ALA A 83 -11.80 7.67 -3.15
CA ALA A 83 -12.76 6.57 -3.23
C ALA A 83 -12.40 5.61 -4.36
N TRP A 84 -12.66 4.32 -4.16
CA TRP A 84 -12.49 3.32 -5.18
C TRP A 84 -13.59 3.43 -6.23
N LYS A 85 -13.23 3.65 -7.49
CA LYS A 85 -14.16 3.60 -8.62
C LYS A 85 -14.43 2.13 -8.98
N GLY A 86 -15.55 1.61 -8.53
CA GLY A 86 -15.95 0.22 -8.74
C GLY A 86 -17.13 -0.16 -7.87
N ASP A 87 -17.36 -1.44 -7.69
CA ASP A 87 -18.34 -1.89 -6.71
C ASP A 87 -17.85 -1.51 -5.31
N GLY A 88 -18.68 -0.85 -4.53
CA GLY A 88 -18.38 -0.48 -3.15
C GLY A 88 -18.16 -1.69 -2.22
N GLN A 89 -18.30 -2.91 -2.74
CA GLN A 89 -18.19 -4.16 -1.99
C GLN A 89 -16.75 -4.72 -1.94
N TRP A 90 -15.76 -4.00 -2.47
CA TRP A 90 -14.38 -4.48 -2.47
C TRP A 90 -13.86 -4.80 -1.05
N LYS A 91 -14.27 -4.04 -0.03
CA LYS A 91 -13.90 -4.30 1.37
C LYS A 91 -14.47 -5.62 1.89
N GLU A 92 -15.71 -5.92 1.55
CA GLU A 92 -16.38 -7.16 1.95
C GLU A 92 -15.80 -8.38 1.24
N ASN A 93 -15.35 -8.19 0.00
CA ASN A 93 -14.79 -9.24 -0.82
C ASN A 93 -13.27 -9.38 -0.70
N TYR A 94 -12.60 -8.39 -0.11
CA TYR A 94 -11.15 -8.41 0.03
C TYR A 94 -10.70 -9.56 0.95
N ASN A 95 -9.86 -10.43 0.41
CA ASN A 95 -9.38 -11.65 1.08
C ASN A 95 -10.49 -12.64 1.51
N LYS A 96 -11.70 -12.51 0.98
CA LYS A 96 -12.79 -13.42 1.31
C LYS A 96 -12.44 -14.85 0.85
N VAL A 97 -12.49 -15.78 1.78
CA VAL A 97 -12.36 -17.21 1.53
C VAL A 97 -13.68 -17.87 1.87
N ASP A 98 -14.38 -18.36 0.85
CA ASP A 98 -15.63 -19.11 1.00
C ASP A 98 -15.55 -20.47 0.29
N GLN A 99 -16.65 -21.23 0.33
CA GLN A 99 -16.69 -22.55 -0.27
C GLN A 99 -16.48 -22.54 -1.79
N SER A 100 -16.85 -21.44 -2.49
CA SER A 100 -16.76 -21.33 -3.94
C SER A 100 -15.33 -21.14 -4.43
N ASN A 101 -14.49 -20.42 -3.67
CA ASN A 101 -13.13 -20.06 -4.08
C ASN A 101 -12.02 -20.84 -3.33
N ARG A 102 -12.37 -21.54 -2.25
CA ARG A 102 -11.42 -22.25 -1.38
C ARG A 102 -10.51 -23.22 -2.14
N GLN A 103 -11.08 -24.05 -3.02
CA GLN A 103 -10.29 -25.02 -3.78
C GLN A 103 -9.33 -24.33 -4.77
N ALA A 104 -9.81 -23.30 -5.46
CA ALA A 104 -8.99 -22.51 -6.38
C ALA A 104 -7.84 -21.82 -5.66
N LEU A 105 -8.09 -21.22 -4.49
CA LEU A 105 -7.07 -20.59 -3.66
C LEU A 105 -6.05 -21.59 -3.12
N LEU A 106 -6.46 -22.78 -2.71
CA LEU A 106 -5.56 -23.84 -2.27
C LEU A 106 -4.63 -24.29 -3.41
N ARG A 107 -5.18 -24.49 -4.62
CA ARG A 107 -4.40 -24.83 -5.82
C ARG A 107 -3.40 -23.75 -6.17
N LEU A 108 -3.84 -22.49 -6.21
CA LEU A 108 -2.96 -21.34 -6.47
C LEU A 108 -1.84 -21.22 -5.43
N GLY A 109 -2.17 -21.47 -4.15
CA GLY A 109 -1.19 -21.48 -3.07
C GLY A 109 -0.15 -22.60 -3.23
N GLN A 110 -0.52 -23.78 -3.74
CA GLN A 110 0.41 -24.87 -4.03
C GLN A 110 1.31 -24.53 -5.22
N GLU A 111 0.75 -24.00 -6.30
CA GLU A 111 1.50 -23.57 -7.49
C GLU A 111 2.51 -22.46 -7.13
N ASN A 112 2.11 -21.49 -6.33
CA ASN A 112 3.01 -20.43 -5.88
C ASN A 112 4.15 -20.95 -4.99
N ARG A 113 3.87 -21.92 -4.10
CA ARG A 113 4.93 -22.57 -3.30
C ARG A 113 5.92 -23.32 -4.17
N LYS A 114 5.44 -24.04 -5.20
CA LYS A 114 6.28 -24.75 -6.15
C LYS A 114 7.17 -23.78 -6.92
N LYS A 115 6.60 -22.71 -7.48
CA LYS A 115 7.38 -21.65 -8.17
C LYS A 115 8.43 -21.00 -7.26
N ARG A 116 8.09 -20.73 -6.00
CA ARG A 116 9.06 -20.17 -5.05
C ARG A 116 10.22 -21.15 -4.77
N ALA A 117 9.91 -22.43 -4.62
CA ALA A 117 10.94 -23.46 -4.43
C ALA A 117 11.86 -23.59 -5.67
N GLU A 118 11.29 -23.59 -6.86
CA GLU A 118 12.03 -23.61 -8.13
C GLU A 118 12.92 -22.36 -8.29
N ASN A 119 12.38 -21.17 -8.01
CA ASN A 119 13.15 -19.92 -8.06
C ASN A 119 14.29 -19.91 -7.04
N LYS A 120 14.04 -20.42 -5.83
CA LYS A 120 15.08 -20.55 -4.80
C LYS A 120 16.18 -21.52 -5.24
N ALA A 121 15.82 -22.66 -5.82
CA ALA A 121 16.79 -23.63 -6.36
C ALA A 121 17.63 -23.08 -7.52
N ARG A 122 17.05 -22.13 -8.28
CA ARG A 122 17.72 -21.42 -9.41
C ARG A 122 18.51 -20.19 -8.97
N GLY A 123 18.56 -19.87 -7.67
CA GLY A 123 19.22 -18.67 -7.16
C GLY A 123 18.53 -17.34 -7.50
N LEU A 124 17.27 -17.37 -7.96
CA LEU A 124 16.50 -16.20 -8.40
C LEU A 124 15.66 -15.56 -7.26
N ALA A 125 15.66 -16.15 -6.08
CA ALA A 125 14.95 -15.61 -4.92
C ALA A 125 15.89 -15.55 -3.71
N ARG A 126 15.90 -14.40 -3.07
CA ARG A 126 16.48 -14.21 -1.72
C ARG A 126 15.43 -14.52 -0.66
#